data_7c9cc7b8601c735a894f50051b557666
#
_entry.id   7c9cc7b8601c735a894f50051b557666
#
_cell.length_a   1.000
_cell.length_b   1.000
_cell.length_c   1.000
_cell.angle_alpha   90.00
_cell.angle_beta   90.00
_cell.angle_gamma   90.00
#
_symmetry.space_group_name_H-M   'P 1'
#
loop_
_entity.id
_entity.type
_entity.pdbx_description
1 polymer ?
#
loop_
_entity_poly.entity_id
_entity_poly.type
_entity_poly.pdbx_seq_one_letter_code
_entity_poly.pdbx_strand_id
1 'polypeptide(L)'
;MKKLLSILLTSLMLLGLVPAMAEEEPVLNVFSWATYIDDNTIARFTQETGIRVNYSTFLTNEEMLIKMQSPDNGFDVILASDYALNMLRKDGKLMALDKDLLPNYANLDPAFLSKYYDENNEYTVPYTAGTPLIVYNPAFVDIEITGYESLWDPALKDSIVVIDDARNIIGITLKTLGYSFNTTDEAQLQEAREKLALLRPNIRAFNYDTPHNDLISGDAIVGYMFTPFVLLAMDGNPELEVVYPQEGMGFGIDSLVISADAPHPANAHKLLNFLLDAEVAGNTAAMQYYLSPVEAAYPFIPEYLRDNPAINIPEEILGETEFIMDLGEYESRYQEIWAEFKLLN
;
A
#
# COMPACT_ATOMS: atom_id res chain seq x y z
N MET A 1 -20.94 71.97 -12.91
CA MET A 1 -19.85 71.13 -13.49
C MET A 1 -18.88 70.55 -12.47
N LYS A 2 -18.66 71.15 -11.27
CA LYS A 2 -17.70 70.63 -10.26
C LYS A 2 -18.26 69.47 -9.37
N LYS A 3 -19.58 69.26 -9.31
CA LYS A 3 -20.20 68.16 -8.51
C LYS A 3 -20.38 66.86 -9.25
N LEU A 4 -20.27 66.84 -10.59
CA LEU A 4 -20.32 65.60 -11.41
C LEU A 4 -18.98 64.90 -11.51
N LEU A 5 -17.86 65.64 -11.32
CA LEU A 5 -16.51 65.06 -11.39
C LEU A 5 -16.11 64.31 -10.13
N SER A 6 -16.73 64.62 -8.96
CA SER A 6 -16.48 63.93 -7.69
C SER A 6 -17.14 62.56 -7.57
N ILE A 7 -18.21 62.31 -8.31
CA ILE A 7 -18.94 61.03 -8.28
C ILE A 7 -18.25 60.01 -9.20
N LEU A 8 -17.55 60.45 -10.26
CA LEU A 8 -16.85 59.57 -11.17
C LEU A 8 -15.53 59.05 -10.60
N LEU A 9 -14.90 59.78 -9.65
CA LEU A 9 -13.65 59.32 -9.00
C LEU A 9 -13.89 58.35 -7.85
N THR A 10 -15.09 58.35 -7.23
CA THR A 10 -15.41 57.44 -6.14
C THR A 10 -15.89 56.06 -6.62
N SER A 11 -16.35 55.96 -7.88
CA SER A 11 -16.75 54.67 -8.47
C SER A 11 -15.57 53.85 -9.03
N LEU A 12 -14.38 54.44 -9.15
CA LEU A 12 -13.19 53.75 -9.73
C LEU A 12 -12.29 53.14 -8.65
N MET A 13 -12.58 53.33 -7.36
CA MET A 13 -11.79 52.75 -6.25
C MET A 13 -12.41 51.51 -5.60
N LEU A 14 -13.50 50.96 -6.14
CA LEU A 14 -14.15 49.76 -5.62
C LEU A 14 -13.95 48.50 -6.50
N LEU A 15 -13.10 48.64 -7.54
CA LEU A 15 -12.67 47.49 -8.34
C LEU A 15 -11.22 47.14 -7.99
N GLY A 16 -11.01 46.22 -7.06
CA GLY A 16 -9.72 45.61 -6.92
C GLY A 16 -9.19 45.29 -5.53
N LEU A 17 -9.99 44.66 -4.71
CA LEU A 17 -9.47 43.83 -3.64
C LEU A 17 -10.03 42.42 -3.84
N VAL A 18 -9.64 41.77 -4.93
CA VAL A 18 -9.49 40.34 -4.92
C VAL A 18 -8.27 40.11 -4.03
N PRO A 19 -8.38 39.43 -2.87
CA PRO A 19 -7.20 39.04 -2.12
C PRO A 19 -6.39 38.19 -3.10
N ALA A 20 -5.22 38.67 -3.50
CA ALA A 20 -4.23 37.80 -4.11
C ALA A 20 -4.00 36.71 -3.08
N MET A 21 -4.49 35.51 -3.34
CA MET A 21 -4.06 34.33 -2.58
C MET A 21 -2.54 34.36 -2.67
N ALA A 22 -1.88 34.44 -1.51
CA ALA A 22 -0.43 34.38 -1.49
C ALA A 22 -0.04 33.09 -2.23
N GLU A 23 0.76 33.22 -3.27
CA GLU A 23 1.29 32.08 -4.00
C GLU A 23 2.11 31.26 -2.99
N GLU A 24 1.80 29.97 -2.87
CA GLU A 24 2.54 29.08 -1.97
C GLU A 24 4.01 29.03 -2.38
N GLU A 25 4.91 28.88 -1.43
CA GLU A 25 6.31 28.61 -1.75
C GLU A 25 6.40 27.38 -2.66
N PRO A 26 7.26 27.37 -3.69
CA PRO A 26 7.37 26.24 -4.62
C PRO A 26 8.15 25.07 -3.98
N VAL A 27 7.63 24.58 -2.87
CA VAL A 27 8.17 23.46 -2.11
C VAL A 27 7.04 22.53 -1.68
N LEU A 28 7.37 21.26 -1.47
CA LEU A 28 6.46 20.23 -0.99
C LEU A 28 7.22 19.24 -0.11
N ASN A 29 6.68 18.91 1.05
CA ASN A 29 7.28 17.97 1.99
C ASN A 29 6.48 16.65 1.97
N VAL A 30 7.11 15.59 1.50
CA VAL A 30 6.53 14.24 1.38
C VAL A 30 7.10 13.32 2.44
N PHE A 31 6.26 12.52 3.08
CA PHE A 31 6.63 11.50 4.05
C PHE A 31 6.08 10.14 3.64
N SER A 32 6.94 9.21 3.30
CA SER A 32 6.56 7.96 2.63
C SER A 32 7.54 6.82 2.94
N TRP A 33 7.22 5.64 2.44
CA TRP A 33 8.16 4.54 2.34
C TRP A 33 9.34 4.90 1.43
N ALA A 34 10.49 4.32 1.68
CA ALA A 34 11.62 4.44 0.75
C ALA A 34 11.24 3.87 -0.63
N THR A 35 11.67 4.53 -1.70
CA THR A 35 11.49 4.10 -3.09
C THR A 35 10.04 4.01 -3.62
N TYR A 36 9.03 4.42 -2.86
CA TYR A 36 7.64 4.40 -3.35
C TYR A 36 7.38 5.43 -4.46
N ILE A 37 8.02 6.59 -4.41
CA ILE A 37 8.07 7.54 -5.51
C ILE A 37 9.54 7.68 -5.90
N ASP A 38 9.88 7.27 -7.10
CA ASP A 38 11.27 7.26 -7.56
C ASP A 38 11.78 8.67 -7.90
N ASP A 39 13.11 8.82 -7.91
CA ASP A 39 13.78 10.09 -8.15
C ASP A 39 13.47 10.69 -9.54
N ASN A 40 13.22 9.87 -10.56
CA ASN A 40 12.88 10.35 -11.91
C ASN A 40 11.48 10.94 -11.93
N THR A 41 10.53 10.29 -11.24
CA THR A 41 9.15 10.78 -11.06
C THR A 41 9.14 12.10 -10.30
N ILE A 42 9.92 12.24 -9.22
CA ILE A 42 10.09 13.49 -8.46
C ILE A 42 10.74 14.58 -9.33
N ALA A 43 11.79 14.22 -10.09
CA ALA A 43 12.47 15.16 -10.98
C ALA A 43 11.54 15.67 -12.10
N ARG A 44 10.73 14.76 -12.70
CA ARG A 44 9.74 15.12 -13.71
C ARG A 44 8.67 16.06 -13.13
N PHE A 45 8.12 15.76 -11.95
CA PHE A 45 7.19 16.65 -11.27
C PHE A 45 7.79 18.05 -11.05
N THR A 46 9.03 18.11 -10.53
CA THR A 46 9.73 19.37 -10.29
C THR A 46 9.96 20.15 -11.60
N GLN A 47 10.33 19.45 -12.68
CA GLN A 47 10.55 20.08 -13.99
C GLN A 47 9.26 20.66 -14.56
N GLU A 48 8.13 19.95 -14.44
CA GLU A 48 6.84 20.38 -15.00
C GLU A 48 6.18 21.49 -14.17
N THR A 49 6.36 21.49 -12.86
CA THR A 49 5.63 22.41 -11.95
C THR A 49 6.48 23.51 -11.35
N GLY A 50 7.80 23.37 -11.34
CA GLY A 50 8.72 24.25 -10.60
C GLY A 50 8.74 23.98 -9.08
N ILE A 51 7.97 23.00 -8.58
CA ILE A 51 7.85 22.70 -7.16
C ILE A 51 8.94 21.70 -6.76
N ARG A 52 9.78 22.07 -5.79
CA ARG A 52 10.82 21.21 -5.24
C ARG A 52 10.22 20.29 -4.17
N VAL A 53 10.47 18.99 -4.29
CA VAL A 53 10.02 17.99 -3.33
C VAL A 53 11.12 17.67 -2.33
N ASN A 54 10.81 17.81 -1.04
CA ASN A 54 11.61 17.29 0.07
C ASN A 54 11.02 15.93 0.45
N TYR A 55 11.72 14.84 0.12
CA TYR A 55 11.26 13.48 0.37
C TYR A 55 11.89 12.94 1.65
N SER A 56 11.07 12.59 2.61
CA SER A 56 11.46 11.98 3.88
C SER A 56 10.87 10.56 3.97
N THR A 57 11.59 9.66 4.60
CA THR A 57 11.15 8.25 4.67
C THR A 57 10.95 7.79 6.11
N PHE A 58 10.12 6.76 6.26
CA PHE A 58 9.96 5.98 7.48
C PHE A 58 10.12 4.49 7.16
N LEU A 59 10.34 3.69 8.19
CA LEU A 59 10.52 2.24 8.07
C LEU A 59 9.28 1.46 8.47
N THR A 60 8.42 2.02 9.33
CA THR A 60 7.17 1.39 9.79
C THR A 60 6.04 2.40 9.86
N ASN A 61 4.79 1.93 9.74
CA ASN A 61 3.62 2.78 9.94
C ASN A 61 3.58 3.38 11.36
N GLU A 62 4.09 2.67 12.38
CA GLU A 62 4.15 3.14 13.76
C GLU A 62 5.08 4.34 13.90
N GLU A 63 6.25 4.31 13.25
CA GLU A 63 7.16 5.47 13.19
C GLU A 63 6.46 6.67 12.54
N MET A 64 5.78 6.45 11.42
CA MET A 64 5.00 7.48 10.73
C MET A 64 3.90 8.04 11.64
N LEU A 65 3.10 7.18 12.28
CA LEU A 65 2.03 7.60 13.19
C LEU A 65 2.54 8.46 14.34
N ILE A 66 3.65 8.05 14.99
CA ILE A 66 4.28 8.82 16.08
C ILE A 66 4.69 10.21 15.56
N LYS A 67 5.29 10.29 14.39
CA LYS A 67 5.74 11.55 13.79
C LYS A 67 4.55 12.48 13.48
N MET A 68 3.44 11.92 12.97
CA MET A 68 2.23 12.67 12.64
C MET A 68 1.44 13.15 13.88
N GLN A 69 1.69 12.59 15.07
CA GLN A 69 1.10 13.12 16.32
C GLN A 69 1.68 14.48 16.73
N SER A 70 2.90 14.80 16.29
CA SER A 70 3.52 16.09 16.61
C SER A 70 2.77 17.25 15.97
N PRO A 71 2.42 18.31 16.74
CA PRO A 71 1.95 19.55 16.14
C PRO A 71 3.02 20.10 15.19
N ASP A 72 2.59 20.73 14.10
CA ASP A 72 3.48 21.32 13.11
C ASP A 72 4.57 20.33 12.61
N ASN A 73 4.15 19.09 12.29
CA ASN A 73 5.07 18.05 11.79
C ASN A 73 5.75 18.45 10.47
N GLY A 74 5.19 19.43 9.76
CA GLY A 74 5.76 20.06 8.56
C GLY A 74 5.58 19.26 7.28
N PHE A 75 4.84 18.15 7.29
CA PHE A 75 4.57 17.35 6.10
C PHE A 75 3.28 17.80 5.39
N ASP A 76 3.34 17.81 4.06
CA ASP A 76 2.21 18.10 3.19
C ASP A 76 1.48 16.82 2.78
N VAL A 77 2.23 15.84 2.26
CA VAL A 77 1.72 14.56 1.74
C VAL A 77 2.29 13.40 2.53
N ILE A 78 1.43 12.49 2.92
CA ILE A 78 1.80 11.21 3.52
C ILE A 78 1.35 10.10 2.57
N LEU A 79 2.18 9.09 2.37
CA LEU A 79 1.85 7.86 1.65
C LEU A 79 2.10 6.68 2.58
N ALA A 80 1.04 6.01 3.01
CA ALA A 80 1.09 4.96 4.01
C ALA A 80 -0.04 3.95 3.82
N SER A 81 0.00 2.87 4.62
CA SER A 81 -0.97 1.78 4.54
C SER A 81 -2.34 2.16 5.10
N ASP A 82 -3.36 1.56 4.56
CA ASP A 82 -4.78 1.82 4.80
C ASP A 82 -5.16 1.87 6.28
N TYR A 83 -4.70 0.91 7.11
CA TYR A 83 -5.01 0.89 8.53
C TYR A 83 -4.44 2.11 9.27
N ALA A 84 -3.21 2.51 8.93
CA ALA A 84 -2.57 3.66 9.54
C ALA A 84 -3.24 4.97 9.11
N LEU A 85 -3.66 5.08 7.85
CA LEU A 85 -4.43 6.21 7.34
C LEU A 85 -5.81 6.29 7.99
N ASN A 86 -6.46 5.15 8.28
CA ASN A 86 -7.70 5.11 9.03
C ASN A 86 -7.56 5.68 10.46
N MET A 87 -6.43 5.39 11.12
CA MET A 87 -6.11 5.98 12.43
C MET A 87 -5.94 7.50 12.32
N LEU A 88 -5.12 7.99 11.37
CA LEU A 88 -4.93 9.43 11.15
C LEU A 88 -6.24 10.14 10.82
N ARG A 89 -7.12 9.51 10.00
CA ARG A 89 -8.44 10.06 9.68
C ARG A 89 -9.33 10.18 10.91
N LYS A 90 -9.40 9.14 11.74
CA LYS A 90 -10.17 9.15 13.00
C LYS A 90 -9.68 10.22 13.98
N ASP A 91 -8.37 10.47 13.98
CA ASP A 91 -7.73 11.50 14.83
C ASP A 91 -7.83 12.92 14.24
N GLY A 92 -8.50 13.10 13.08
CA GLY A 92 -8.66 14.39 12.43
C GLY A 92 -7.35 14.97 11.90
N LYS A 93 -6.38 14.12 11.56
CA LYS A 93 -5.04 14.50 11.07
C LYS A 93 -4.95 14.60 9.54
N LEU A 94 -6.04 14.36 8.83
CA LEU A 94 -6.12 14.42 7.38
C LEU A 94 -6.98 15.59 6.89
N MET A 95 -6.54 16.22 5.82
CA MET A 95 -7.30 17.24 5.08
C MET A 95 -8.22 16.56 4.08
N ALA A 96 -9.46 17.01 3.98
CA ALA A 96 -10.36 16.59 2.91
C ALA A 96 -9.83 17.06 1.54
N LEU A 97 -9.88 16.17 0.55
CA LEU A 97 -9.41 16.45 -0.80
C LEU A 97 -10.35 17.40 -1.54
N ASP A 98 -9.78 18.41 -2.18
CA ASP A 98 -10.49 19.21 -3.17
C ASP A 98 -10.45 18.49 -4.53
N LYS A 99 -11.55 17.83 -4.89
CA LYS A 99 -11.65 17.04 -6.12
C LYS A 99 -11.56 17.90 -7.39
N ASP A 100 -11.90 19.19 -7.30
CA ASP A 100 -11.76 20.12 -8.44
C ASP A 100 -10.28 20.35 -8.81
N LEU A 101 -9.36 20.13 -7.86
CA LEU A 101 -7.92 20.18 -8.09
C LEU A 101 -7.32 18.84 -8.54
N LEU A 102 -8.13 17.78 -8.63
CA LEU A 102 -7.71 16.42 -8.95
C LEU A 102 -8.42 15.86 -10.19
N PRO A 103 -8.32 16.49 -11.38
CA PRO A 103 -9.00 15.99 -12.58
C PRO A 103 -8.62 14.55 -12.93
N ASN A 104 -7.38 14.10 -12.63
CA ASN A 104 -6.93 12.74 -12.86
C ASN A 104 -7.48 11.73 -11.84
N TYR A 105 -8.25 12.16 -10.82
CA TYR A 105 -8.95 11.25 -9.91
C TYR A 105 -9.92 10.33 -10.66
N ALA A 106 -10.43 10.78 -11.82
CA ALA A 106 -11.27 9.98 -12.70
C ALA A 106 -10.54 8.79 -13.37
N ASN A 107 -9.21 8.74 -13.29
CA ASN A 107 -8.39 7.64 -13.81
C ASN A 107 -8.36 6.43 -12.85
N LEU A 108 -8.84 6.59 -11.61
CA LEU A 108 -8.84 5.50 -10.62
C LEU A 108 -9.90 4.45 -10.96
N ASP A 109 -9.55 3.19 -10.76
CA ASP A 109 -10.46 2.07 -10.82
C ASP A 109 -11.44 2.13 -9.62
N PRO A 110 -12.76 2.13 -9.86
CA PRO A 110 -13.76 2.12 -8.80
C PRO A 110 -13.61 0.96 -7.79
N ALA A 111 -13.00 -0.16 -8.21
CA ALA A 111 -12.74 -1.30 -7.33
C ALA A 111 -11.85 -0.95 -6.15
N PHE A 112 -11.01 0.09 -6.23
CA PHE A 112 -10.12 0.54 -5.14
C PHE A 112 -10.70 1.70 -4.32
N LEU A 113 -11.89 2.18 -4.66
CA LEU A 113 -12.57 3.28 -3.96
C LEU A 113 -13.55 2.79 -2.90
N SER A 114 -14.02 3.72 -2.05
CA SER A 114 -15.05 3.48 -1.02
C SER A 114 -14.72 2.34 -0.07
N LYS A 115 -13.46 2.26 0.35
CA LYS A 115 -12.99 1.25 1.29
C LYS A 115 -13.26 1.67 2.75
N TYR A 116 -13.19 0.70 3.67
CA TYR A 116 -13.51 0.87 5.09
C TYR A 116 -12.80 2.05 5.76
N TYR A 117 -11.63 2.41 5.27
CA TYR A 117 -10.82 3.52 5.81
C TYR A 117 -11.23 4.89 5.24
N ASP A 118 -12.00 4.93 4.13
CA ASP A 118 -12.50 6.18 3.51
C ASP A 118 -13.72 5.91 2.62
N GLU A 119 -14.85 5.55 3.23
CA GLU A 119 -16.08 5.12 2.52
C GLU A 119 -16.61 6.15 1.51
N ASN A 120 -16.38 7.45 1.79
CA ASN A 120 -16.84 8.55 0.94
C ASN A 120 -15.76 9.06 -0.03
N ASN A 121 -14.56 8.50 -0.01
CA ASN A 121 -13.41 8.95 -0.80
C ASN A 121 -13.07 10.43 -0.56
N GLU A 122 -13.13 10.88 0.69
CA GLU A 122 -12.93 12.28 1.07
C GLU A 122 -11.46 12.61 1.29
N TYR A 123 -10.63 11.63 1.69
CA TYR A 123 -9.29 11.88 2.22
C TYR A 123 -8.18 11.20 1.43
N THR A 124 -8.47 10.11 0.74
CA THR A 124 -7.43 9.22 0.20
C THR A 124 -7.41 9.18 -1.32
N VAL A 125 -6.19 9.03 -1.84
CA VAL A 125 -5.92 8.69 -3.24
C VAL A 125 -5.20 7.35 -3.24
N PRO A 126 -5.86 6.25 -3.60
CA PRO A 126 -5.21 4.95 -3.75
C PRO A 126 -4.00 5.05 -4.69
N TYR A 127 -2.85 4.52 -4.27
CA TYR A 127 -1.60 4.66 -4.99
C TYR A 127 -1.03 3.33 -5.46
N THR A 128 -1.00 2.35 -4.57
CA THR A 128 -0.57 0.98 -4.87
C THR A 128 -1.35 -0.02 -4.03
N ALA A 129 -1.51 -1.22 -4.53
CA ALA A 129 -2.24 -2.28 -3.84
C ALA A 129 -1.51 -3.61 -4.00
N GLY A 130 -1.66 -4.50 -3.02
CA GLY A 130 -1.00 -5.78 -3.09
C GLY A 130 -1.50 -6.78 -2.06
N THR A 131 -1.05 -8.00 -2.25
CA THR A 131 -1.33 -9.15 -1.39
C THR A 131 -0.11 -10.06 -1.36
N PRO A 132 0.20 -10.72 -0.26
CA PRO A 132 1.12 -11.83 -0.29
C PRO A 132 0.48 -13.04 -1.00
N LEU A 133 1.26 -13.70 -1.84
CA LEU A 133 0.84 -14.87 -2.60
C LEU A 133 1.71 -16.07 -2.28
N ILE A 134 1.16 -17.26 -2.50
CA ILE A 134 1.96 -18.49 -2.56
C ILE A 134 2.57 -18.59 -3.95
N VAL A 135 3.87 -18.85 -4.01
CA VAL A 135 4.60 -19.13 -5.23
C VAL A 135 5.45 -20.38 -5.02
N TYR A 136 5.49 -21.28 -5.99
CA TYR A 136 6.20 -22.54 -5.83
C TYR A 136 6.86 -23.01 -7.13
N ASN A 137 7.82 -23.93 -7.01
CA ASN A 137 8.47 -24.56 -8.15
C ASN A 137 7.85 -25.94 -8.43
N PRO A 138 7.03 -26.10 -9.49
CA PRO A 138 6.33 -27.36 -9.77
C PRO A 138 7.26 -28.53 -10.11
N ALA A 139 8.53 -28.24 -10.45
CA ALA A 139 9.49 -29.30 -10.72
C ALA A 139 9.97 -30.05 -9.45
N PHE A 140 9.75 -29.46 -8.26
CA PHE A 140 10.22 -29.99 -6.98
C PHE A 140 9.10 -30.23 -5.97
N VAL A 141 7.86 -29.86 -6.29
CA VAL A 141 6.69 -30.02 -5.41
C VAL A 141 5.78 -31.09 -6.00
N ASP A 142 5.72 -32.25 -5.36
CA ASP A 142 4.94 -33.42 -5.81
C ASP A 142 3.47 -33.41 -5.32
N ILE A 143 3.08 -32.42 -4.50
CA ILE A 143 1.72 -32.26 -3.99
C ILE A 143 0.99 -31.13 -4.73
N GLU A 144 -0.33 -31.18 -4.75
CA GLU A 144 -1.16 -30.08 -5.25
C GLU A 144 -1.24 -28.97 -4.20
N ILE A 145 -0.84 -27.74 -4.58
CA ILE A 145 -0.97 -26.56 -3.72
C ILE A 145 -2.20 -25.77 -4.16
N THR A 146 -3.27 -25.82 -3.35
CA THR A 146 -4.55 -25.14 -3.64
C THR A 146 -4.81 -23.94 -2.73
N GLY A 147 -4.02 -23.77 -1.68
CA GLY A 147 -4.20 -22.71 -0.71
C GLY A 147 -3.24 -22.83 0.47
N TYR A 148 -3.56 -22.06 1.51
CA TYR A 148 -2.72 -21.99 2.70
C TYR A 148 -2.58 -23.33 3.43
N GLU A 149 -3.67 -24.13 3.49
CA GLU A 149 -3.65 -25.44 4.16
C GLU A 149 -2.56 -26.36 3.59
N SER A 150 -2.26 -26.26 2.29
CA SER A 150 -1.22 -27.06 1.65
C SER A 150 0.17 -26.84 2.24
N LEU A 151 0.43 -25.66 2.86
CA LEU A 151 1.73 -25.33 3.45
C LEU A 151 2.05 -26.20 4.68
N TRP A 152 1.03 -26.84 5.30
CA TRP A 152 1.19 -27.77 6.44
C TRP A 152 1.50 -29.21 6.02
N ASP A 153 1.54 -29.51 4.70
CA ASP A 153 1.85 -30.87 4.26
C ASP A 153 3.30 -31.25 4.64
N PRO A 154 3.50 -32.42 5.29
CA PRO A 154 4.85 -32.88 5.66
C PRO A 154 5.82 -33.08 4.49
N ALA A 155 5.33 -33.19 3.25
CA ALA A 155 6.16 -33.24 2.05
C ALA A 155 6.98 -31.95 1.84
N LEU A 156 6.52 -30.83 2.43
CA LEU A 156 7.19 -29.52 2.35
C LEU A 156 8.17 -29.28 3.50
N LYS A 157 8.61 -30.33 4.21
CA LYS A 157 9.53 -30.18 5.33
C LYS A 157 10.79 -29.43 4.92
N ASP A 158 11.15 -28.37 5.70
CA ASP A 158 12.35 -27.54 5.53
C ASP A 158 12.52 -26.99 4.10
N SER A 159 11.41 -26.54 3.49
CA SER A 159 11.42 -26.12 2.07
C SER A 159 10.64 -24.83 1.80
N ILE A 160 10.04 -24.22 2.82
CA ILE A 160 9.22 -23.02 2.65
C ILE A 160 9.97 -21.77 3.13
N VAL A 161 10.06 -20.73 2.31
CA VAL A 161 10.41 -19.38 2.74
C VAL A 161 9.13 -18.55 2.96
N VAL A 162 9.02 -17.87 4.09
CA VAL A 162 7.91 -16.96 4.39
C VAL A 162 8.41 -15.57 4.72
N ILE A 163 7.59 -14.55 4.41
CA ILE A 163 7.84 -13.20 4.91
C ILE A 163 7.89 -13.19 6.44
N ASP A 164 8.83 -12.45 7.03
CA ASP A 164 8.92 -12.28 8.50
C ASP A 164 7.89 -11.23 8.96
N ASP A 165 6.60 -11.60 8.90
CA ASP A 165 5.47 -10.72 9.21
C ASP A 165 4.42 -11.47 10.02
N ALA A 166 4.21 -11.02 11.27
CA ALA A 166 3.30 -11.64 12.22
C ALA A 166 1.85 -11.67 11.71
N ARG A 167 1.37 -10.54 11.17
CA ARG A 167 -0.04 -10.39 10.75
C ARG A 167 -0.37 -11.29 9.58
N ASN A 168 0.53 -11.38 8.62
CA ASN A 168 0.34 -12.24 7.46
C ASN A 168 0.42 -13.71 7.82
N ILE A 169 1.42 -14.16 8.60
CA ILE A 169 1.60 -15.59 8.87
C ILE A 169 0.57 -16.13 9.86
N ILE A 170 0.22 -15.38 10.90
CA ILE A 170 -0.88 -15.75 11.79
C ILE A 170 -2.21 -15.66 11.02
N GLY A 171 -2.37 -14.65 10.16
CA GLY A 171 -3.56 -14.46 9.34
C GLY A 171 -3.85 -15.62 8.42
N ILE A 172 -2.86 -16.14 7.68
CA ILE A 172 -3.07 -17.34 6.84
C ILE A 172 -3.40 -18.57 7.66
N THR A 173 -2.86 -18.69 8.88
CA THR A 173 -3.21 -19.76 9.81
C THR A 173 -4.67 -19.64 10.25
N LEU A 174 -5.12 -18.45 10.59
CA LEU A 174 -6.53 -18.16 10.93
C LEU A 174 -7.47 -18.51 9.77
N LYS A 175 -7.10 -18.14 8.54
CA LYS A 175 -7.89 -18.46 7.33
C LYS A 175 -8.06 -19.96 7.15
N THR A 176 -7.04 -20.78 7.38
CA THR A 176 -7.16 -22.23 7.32
C THR A 176 -8.09 -22.82 8.39
N LEU A 177 -8.39 -22.07 9.45
CA LEU A 177 -9.36 -22.41 10.49
C LEU A 177 -10.76 -21.81 10.20
N GLY A 178 -10.92 -21.06 9.10
CA GLY A 178 -12.15 -20.38 8.75
C GLY A 178 -12.40 -19.08 9.52
N TYR A 179 -11.36 -18.48 10.11
CA TYR A 179 -11.42 -17.26 10.88
C TYR A 179 -10.96 -16.03 10.05
N SER A 180 -11.26 -14.84 10.54
CA SER A 180 -10.80 -13.56 9.97
C SER A 180 -9.31 -13.35 10.22
N PHE A 181 -8.60 -12.69 9.27
CA PHE A 181 -7.25 -12.13 9.49
C PHE A 181 -7.19 -11.20 10.72
N ASN A 182 -8.33 -10.63 11.09
CA ASN A 182 -8.44 -9.56 12.07
C ASN A 182 -9.11 -10.02 13.37
N THR A 183 -9.14 -11.31 13.66
CA THR A 183 -9.77 -11.79 14.89
C THR A 183 -9.09 -11.23 16.14
N THR A 184 -9.92 -10.84 17.12
CA THR A 184 -9.50 -10.49 18.48
C THR A 184 -10.03 -11.49 19.51
N ASP A 185 -10.58 -12.61 19.06
CA ASP A 185 -11.07 -13.70 19.92
C ASP A 185 -9.89 -14.55 20.40
N GLU A 186 -9.65 -14.56 21.71
CA GLU A 186 -8.54 -15.30 22.34
C GLU A 186 -8.62 -16.82 22.10
N ALA A 187 -9.82 -17.42 21.97
CA ALA A 187 -9.94 -18.83 21.69
C ALA A 187 -9.48 -19.13 20.25
N GLN A 188 -9.87 -18.31 19.28
CA GLN A 188 -9.42 -18.43 17.89
C GLN A 188 -7.91 -18.19 17.76
N LEU A 189 -7.37 -17.20 18.48
CA LEU A 189 -5.92 -16.96 18.51
C LEU A 189 -5.14 -18.12 19.14
N GLN A 190 -5.70 -18.75 20.16
CA GLN A 190 -5.08 -19.95 20.76
C GLN A 190 -5.09 -21.13 19.79
N GLU A 191 -6.20 -21.39 19.07
CA GLU A 191 -6.27 -22.42 18.03
C GLU A 191 -5.26 -22.14 16.90
N ALA A 192 -5.18 -20.87 16.45
CA ALA A 192 -4.20 -20.47 15.45
C ALA A 192 -2.76 -20.70 15.93
N ARG A 193 -2.44 -20.36 17.19
CA ARG A 193 -1.11 -20.59 17.79
C ARG A 193 -0.74 -22.08 17.78
N GLU A 194 -1.68 -22.96 18.14
CA GLU A 194 -1.47 -24.41 18.16
C GLU A 194 -1.26 -24.95 16.73
N LYS A 195 -2.09 -24.53 15.78
CA LYS A 195 -1.95 -24.91 14.37
C LYS A 195 -0.66 -24.36 13.74
N LEU A 196 -0.33 -23.11 14.02
CA LEU A 196 0.89 -22.46 13.51
C LEU A 196 2.14 -23.22 13.94
N ALA A 197 2.19 -23.73 15.17
CA ALA A 197 3.32 -24.53 15.65
C ALA A 197 3.57 -25.78 14.78
N LEU A 198 2.54 -26.35 14.16
CA LEU A 198 2.67 -27.49 13.26
C LEU A 198 3.27 -27.12 11.90
N LEU A 199 3.27 -25.83 11.51
CA LEU A 199 3.91 -25.34 10.29
C LEU A 199 5.44 -25.25 10.44
N ARG A 200 5.94 -25.08 11.67
CA ARG A 200 7.36 -24.79 11.94
C ARG A 200 8.34 -25.76 11.25
N PRO A 201 8.11 -27.08 11.23
CA PRO A 201 9.03 -28.02 10.55
C PRO A 201 9.15 -27.81 9.05
N ASN A 202 8.19 -27.15 8.40
CA ASN A 202 8.17 -26.89 6.97
C ASN A 202 8.91 -25.59 6.62
N ILE A 203 9.05 -24.68 7.59
CA ILE A 203 9.70 -23.38 7.37
C ILE A 203 11.21 -23.54 7.38
N ARG A 204 11.83 -23.21 6.25
CA ARG A 204 13.26 -23.11 6.08
C ARG A 204 13.79 -21.74 6.49
N ALA A 205 13.11 -20.67 6.07
CA ALA A 205 13.57 -19.31 6.32
C ALA A 205 12.40 -18.33 6.60
N PHE A 206 12.67 -17.37 7.47
CA PHE A 206 11.91 -16.13 7.63
C PHE A 206 12.71 -15.01 6.98
N ASN A 207 12.21 -14.38 5.94
CA ASN A 207 12.95 -13.39 5.19
C ASN A 207 12.00 -12.27 4.74
N TYR A 208 12.16 -11.07 5.30
CA TYR A 208 11.32 -9.92 4.95
C TYR A 208 11.82 -9.17 3.71
N ASP A 209 13.15 -9.05 3.56
CA ASP A 209 13.75 -8.13 2.58
C ASP A 209 13.95 -8.74 1.19
N THR A 210 14.31 -10.02 1.11
CA THR A 210 14.73 -10.67 -0.14
C THR A 210 14.26 -12.12 -0.25
N PRO A 211 13.00 -12.47 0.10
CA PRO A 211 12.55 -13.88 0.11
C PRO A 211 12.59 -14.54 -1.26
N HIS A 212 12.52 -13.75 -2.34
CA HIS A 212 12.64 -14.24 -3.73
C HIS A 212 13.98 -14.92 -4.03
N ASN A 213 15.06 -14.49 -3.36
CA ASN A 213 16.37 -15.09 -3.57
C ASN A 213 16.43 -16.56 -3.13
N ASP A 214 15.70 -16.95 -2.09
CA ASP A 214 15.62 -18.32 -1.62
C ASP A 214 14.98 -19.26 -2.66
N LEU A 215 14.00 -18.75 -3.43
CA LEU A 215 13.38 -19.48 -4.54
C LEU A 215 14.28 -19.53 -5.80
N ILE A 216 14.94 -18.42 -6.13
CA ILE A 216 15.83 -18.34 -7.29
C ILE A 216 17.04 -19.28 -7.11
N SER A 217 17.61 -19.32 -5.91
CA SER A 217 18.75 -20.20 -5.59
C SER A 217 18.36 -21.67 -5.46
N GLY A 218 17.05 -21.95 -5.25
CA GLY A 218 16.57 -23.31 -4.94
C GLY A 218 16.78 -23.73 -3.48
N ASP A 219 17.12 -22.79 -2.60
CA ASP A 219 17.20 -23.02 -1.15
C ASP A 219 15.82 -23.29 -0.56
N ALA A 220 14.77 -22.68 -1.11
CA ALA A 220 13.37 -23.00 -0.87
C ALA A 220 12.68 -23.39 -2.18
N ILE A 221 11.62 -24.19 -2.11
CA ILE A 221 10.81 -24.59 -3.29
C ILE A 221 9.38 -24.04 -3.24
N VAL A 222 8.96 -23.51 -2.10
CA VAL A 222 7.70 -22.81 -1.89
C VAL A 222 8.00 -21.50 -1.19
N GLY A 223 7.30 -20.43 -1.57
CA GLY A 223 7.36 -19.13 -0.92
C GLY A 223 5.98 -18.58 -0.61
N TYR A 224 5.87 -17.85 0.49
CA TYR A 224 4.73 -16.96 0.77
C TYR A 224 5.28 -15.57 0.97
N MET A 225 5.02 -14.68 0.00
CA MET A 225 5.67 -13.36 -0.05
C MET A 225 4.82 -12.33 -0.78
N PHE A 226 5.10 -11.03 -0.54
CA PHE A 226 4.41 -9.93 -1.22
C PHE A 226 4.60 -9.94 -2.73
N THR A 227 3.62 -9.43 -3.45
CA THR A 227 3.57 -9.36 -4.92
C THR A 227 4.90 -8.97 -5.59
N PRO A 228 5.65 -7.92 -5.15
CA PRO A 228 6.92 -7.57 -5.78
C PRO A 228 7.97 -8.69 -5.72
N PHE A 229 8.02 -9.40 -4.59
CA PHE A 229 8.97 -10.51 -4.44
C PHE A 229 8.57 -11.74 -5.26
N VAL A 230 7.27 -11.98 -5.44
CA VAL A 230 6.77 -13.02 -6.34
C VAL A 230 7.23 -12.73 -7.77
N LEU A 231 7.07 -11.50 -8.23
CA LEU A 231 7.50 -11.08 -9.56
C LEU A 231 9.02 -11.22 -9.75
N LEU A 232 9.81 -10.77 -8.77
CA LEU A 232 11.27 -10.93 -8.81
C LEU A 232 11.69 -12.41 -8.82
N ALA A 233 10.97 -13.27 -8.08
CA ALA A 233 11.21 -14.71 -8.10
C ALA A 233 10.91 -15.30 -9.48
N MET A 234 9.77 -14.95 -10.10
CA MET A 234 9.36 -15.43 -11.42
C MET A 234 10.26 -14.89 -12.54
N ASP A 235 10.78 -13.65 -12.41
CA ASP A 235 11.76 -13.12 -13.35
C ASP A 235 13.08 -13.90 -13.29
N GLY A 236 13.51 -14.26 -12.10
CA GLY A 236 14.70 -15.10 -11.90
C GLY A 236 14.51 -16.60 -12.22
N ASN A 237 13.27 -17.09 -12.12
CA ASN A 237 12.90 -18.47 -12.46
C ASN A 237 11.48 -18.52 -13.06
N PRO A 238 11.34 -18.49 -14.39
CA PRO A 238 10.06 -18.49 -15.09
C PRO A 238 9.21 -19.77 -14.94
N GLU A 239 9.77 -20.84 -14.37
CA GLU A 239 9.03 -22.09 -14.12
C GLU A 239 8.19 -22.04 -12.84
N LEU A 240 8.29 -20.94 -12.06
CA LEU A 240 7.51 -20.77 -10.84
C LEU A 240 6.04 -20.51 -11.15
N GLU A 241 5.16 -21.08 -10.34
CA GLU A 241 3.72 -20.92 -10.43
C GLU A 241 3.16 -20.20 -9.20
N VAL A 242 2.14 -19.37 -9.43
CA VAL A 242 1.42 -18.63 -8.39
C VAL A 242 0.13 -19.35 -8.03
N VAL A 243 -0.20 -19.36 -6.74
CA VAL A 243 -1.46 -19.92 -6.22
C VAL A 243 -2.27 -18.80 -5.54
N TYR A 244 -3.53 -18.68 -5.93
CA TYR A 244 -4.53 -17.89 -5.22
C TYR A 244 -5.20 -18.80 -4.18
N PRO A 245 -4.98 -18.56 -2.88
CA PRO A 245 -5.48 -19.44 -1.83
C PRO A 245 -7.00 -19.50 -1.81
N GLN A 246 -7.54 -20.71 -1.82
CA GLN A 246 -9.00 -20.94 -1.75
C GLN A 246 -9.63 -20.47 -0.45
N GLU A 247 -8.84 -20.25 0.61
CA GLU A 247 -9.29 -19.70 1.89
C GLU A 247 -9.52 -18.18 1.88
N GLY A 248 -9.18 -17.52 0.76
CA GLY A 248 -9.22 -16.06 0.60
C GLY A 248 -7.94 -15.38 1.06
N MET A 249 -7.59 -14.28 0.41
CA MET A 249 -6.33 -13.58 0.62
C MET A 249 -6.47 -12.38 1.56
N GLY A 250 -5.39 -12.02 2.25
CA GLY A 250 -5.22 -10.70 2.84
C GLY A 250 -4.94 -9.68 1.74
N PHE A 251 -5.37 -8.44 1.93
CA PHE A 251 -5.20 -7.37 0.95
C PHE A 251 -4.88 -6.06 1.64
N GLY A 252 -4.11 -5.20 0.99
CA GLY A 252 -3.79 -3.86 1.47
C GLY A 252 -3.71 -2.85 0.34
N ILE A 253 -4.03 -1.60 0.64
CA ILE A 253 -3.89 -0.46 -0.27
C ILE A 253 -3.09 0.61 0.44
N ASP A 254 -1.96 0.99 -0.14
CA ASP A 254 -1.25 2.18 0.28
C ASP A 254 -1.79 3.38 -0.48
N SER A 255 -2.10 4.44 0.23
CA SER A 255 -2.75 5.62 -0.33
C SER A 255 -2.01 6.90 0.02
N LEU A 256 -2.12 7.89 -0.86
CA LEU A 256 -1.68 9.26 -0.64
C LEU A 256 -2.77 10.03 0.10
N VAL A 257 -2.38 10.81 1.08
CA VAL A 257 -3.24 11.73 1.83
C VAL A 257 -2.54 13.07 2.04
N ILE A 258 -3.32 14.12 2.31
CA ILE A 258 -2.81 15.44 2.68
C ILE A 258 -2.95 15.61 4.19
N SER A 259 -1.89 16.06 4.86
CA SER A 259 -1.92 16.39 6.29
C SER A 259 -2.94 17.49 6.57
N ALA A 260 -3.66 17.39 7.70
CA ALA A 260 -4.57 18.47 8.13
C ALA A 260 -3.86 19.82 8.33
N ASP A 261 -2.58 19.76 8.73
CA ASP A 261 -1.72 20.92 8.98
C ASP A 261 -0.72 21.17 7.84
N ALA A 262 -1.02 20.69 6.61
CA ALA A 262 -0.14 20.82 5.46
C ALA A 262 0.25 22.28 5.19
N PRO A 263 1.55 22.63 5.17
CA PRO A 263 1.98 24.01 4.88
C PRO A 263 1.69 24.42 3.43
N HIS A 264 1.62 23.47 2.48
CA HIS A 264 1.47 23.73 1.04
C HIS A 264 0.36 22.86 0.42
N PRO A 265 -0.92 23.04 0.81
CA PRO A 265 -2.02 22.14 0.40
C PRO A 265 -2.31 22.19 -1.11
N ALA A 266 -2.14 23.34 -1.78
CA ALA A 266 -2.35 23.44 -3.22
C ALA A 266 -1.23 22.70 -4.00
N ASN A 267 0.03 22.76 -3.53
CA ASN A 267 1.11 21.97 -4.10
C ASN A 267 0.94 20.47 -3.86
N ALA A 268 0.38 20.09 -2.69
CA ALA A 268 0.03 18.71 -2.39
C ALA A 268 -0.97 18.16 -3.42
N HIS A 269 -2.07 18.86 -3.69
CA HIS A 269 -3.03 18.45 -4.71
C HIS A 269 -2.38 18.33 -6.11
N LYS A 270 -1.43 19.21 -6.47
CA LYS A 270 -0.71 19.07 -7.75
C LYS A 270 0.09 17.78 -7.83
N LEU A 271 0.77 17.37 -6.73
CA LEU A 271 1.51 16.11 -6.71
C LEU A 271 0.54 14.92 -6.79
N LEU A 272 -0.54 14.91 -6.00
CA LEU A 272 -1.53 13.84 -6.06
C LEU A 272 -2.10 13.69 -7.48
N ASN A 273 -2.48 14.81 -8.12
CA ASN A 273 -3.00 14.79 -9.48
C ASN A 273 -1.95 14.32 -10.51
N PHE A 274 -0.69 14.72 -10.33
CA PHE A 274 0.41 14.29 -11.20
C PHE A 274 0.66 12.78 -11.10
N LEU A 275 0.63 12.21 -9.90
CA LEU A 275 0.82 10.78 -9.67
C LEU A 275 -0.35 9.93 -10.20
N LEU A 276 -1.52 10.53 -10.40
CA LEU A 276 -2.69 9.92 -11.05
C LEU A 276 -2.69 10.05 -12.58
N ASP A 277 -1.69 10.71 -13.18
CA ASP A 277 -1.53 10.68 -14.63
C ASP A 277 -1.27 9.24 -15.10
N ALA A 278 -1.90 8.85 -16.21
CA ALA A 278 -1.90 7.47 -16.68
C ALA A 278 -0.48 6.93 -16.97
N GLU A 279 0.37 7.75 -17.61
CA GLU A 279 1.75 7.37 -17.92
C GLU A 279 2.61 7.32 -16.65
N VAL A 280 2.45 8.30 -15.75
CA VAL A 280 3.18 8.32 -14.48
C VAL A 280 2.82 7.12 -13.62
N ALA A 281 1.53 6.82 -13.47
CA ALA A 281 1.07 5.66 -12.71
C ALA A 281 1.50 4.33 -13.33
N GLY A 282 1.51 4.22 -14.67
CA GLY A 282 2.02 3.03 -15.36
C GLY A 282 3.51 2.80 -15.12
N ASN A 283 4.32 3.86 -15.17
CA ASN A 283 5.74 3.78 -14.85
C ASN A 283 5.98 3.42 -13.37
N THR A 284 5.16 3.97 -12.47
CA THR A 284 5.19 3.63 -11.04
C THR A 284 4.91 2.13 -10.81
N ALA A 285 3.85 1.60 -11.40
CA ALA A 285 3.52 0.18 -11.30
C ALA A 285 4.65 -0.71 -11.85
N ALA A 286 5.26 -0.31 -12.96
CA ALA A 286 6.39 -1.01 -13.56
C ALA A 286 7.66 -1.01 -12.68
N MET A 287 7.84 0.01 -11.86
CA MET A 287 8.98 0.12 -10.95
C MET A 287 8.73 -0.61 -9.62
N GLN A 288 7.51 -0.52 -9.09
CA GLN A 288 7.18 -1.07 -7.78
C GLN A 288 6.76 -2.54 -7.79
N TYR A 289 6.31 -3.05 -8.94
CA TYR A 289 5.75 -4.41 -9.07
C TYR A 289 4.52 -4.68 -8.20
N TYR A 290 3.71 -3.64 -7.95
CA TYR A 290 2.42 -3.74 -7.26
C TYR A 290 1.26 -3.51 -8.24
N LEU A 291 0.03 -3.84 -7.82
CA LEU A 291 -1.16 -3.51 -8.57
C LEU A 291 -1.35 -1.99 -8.59
N SER A 292 -1.64 -1.45 -9.77
CA SER A 292 -1.97 -0.04 -9.90
C SER A 292 -3.48 0.18 -9.69
N PRO A 293 -3.88 1.04 -8.74
CA PRO A 293 -5.27 1.47 -8.63
C PRO A 293 -5.71 2.43 -9.74
N VAL A 294 -4.82 2.83 -10.64
CA VAL A 294 -5.11 3.73 -11.75
C VAL A 294 -5.44 2.91 -13.00
N GLU A 295 -6.73 2.75 -13.33
CA GLU A 295 -7.19 1.98 -14.49
C GLU A 295 -6.60 2.51 -15.80
N ALA A 296 -6.54 3.84 -15.94
CA ALA A 296 -5.97 4.49 -17.11
C ALA A 296 -4.47 4.22 -17.32
N ALA A 297 -3.76 3.73 -16.31
CA ALA A 297 -2.34 3.36 -16.38
C ALA A 297 -2.09 2.04 -17.12
N TYR A 298 -3.09 1.18 -17.23
CA TYR A 298 -2.96 -0.16 -17.79
C TYR A 298 -2.24 -0.24 -19.14
N PRO A 299 -2.50 0.63 -20.14
CA PRO A 299 -1.76 0.63 -21.42
C PRO A 299 -0.27 0.99 -21.30
N PHE A 300 0.14 1.62 -20.21
CA PHE A 300 1.50 2.07 -19.96
C PHE A 300 2.32 1.08 -19.13
N ILE A 301 1.66 0.06 -18.54
CA ILE A 301 2.34 -1.03 -17.83
C ILE A 301 2.91 -1.99 -18.88
N PRO A 302 4.18 -2.38 -18.79
CA PRO A 302 4.79 -3.36 -19.70
C PRO A 302 4.00 -4.67 -19.75
N GLU A 303 3.84 -5.24 -20.94
CA GLU A 303 3.01 -6.44 -21.20
C GLU A 303 3.40 -7.62 -20.29
N TYR A 304 4.71 -7.85 -20.11
CA TYR A 304 5.20 -8.94 -19.26
C TYR A 304 4.81 -8.81 -17.78
N LEU A 305 4.59 -7.59 -17.29
CA LEU A 305 4.04 -7.33 -15.94
C LEU A 305 2.52 -7.45 -15.93
N ARG A 306 1.89 -6.82 -16.90
CA ARG A 306 0.44 -6.77 -17.03
C ARG A 306 -0.20 -8.14 -17.10
N ASP A 307 0.47 -9.08 -17.78
CA ASP A 307 -0.01 -10.45 -17.98
C ASP A 307 0.50 -11.42 -16.88
N ASN A 308 1.34 -10.93 -15.95
CA ASN A 308 1.85 -11.76 -14.86
C ASN A 308 0.74 -12.06 -13.82
N PRO A 309 0.52 -13.33 -13.44
CA PRO A 309 -0.55 -13.72 -12.51
C PRO A 309 -0.38 -13.08 -11.11
N ALA A 310 0.79 -12.65 -10.71
CA ALA A 310 0.98 -11.96 -9.42
C ALA A 310 0.38 -10.54 -9.43
N ILE A 311 0.22 -9.92 -10.61
CA ILE A 311 -0.41 -8.59 -10.78
C ILE A 311 -1.82 -8.71 -11.37
N ASN A 312 -1.99 -9.54 -12.40
CA ASN A 312 -3.27 -9.75 -13.06
C ASN A 312 -4.13 -10.76 -12.30
N ILE A 313 -4.47 -10.41 -11.05
CA ILE A 313 -5.32 -11.25 -10.21
C ILE A 313 -6.77 -11.14 -10.72
N PRO A 314 -7.47 -12.27 -10.97
CA PRO A 314 -8.86 -12.25 -11.42
C PRO A 314 -9.76 -11.44 -10.48
N GLU A 315 -10.72 -10.68 -11.05
CA GLU A 315 -11.63 -9.80 -10.30
C GLU A 315 -12.45 -10.58 -9.25
N GLU A 316 -12.89 -11.80 -9.58
CA GLU A 316 -13.60 -12.68 -8.66
C GLU A 316 -12.76 -13.04 -7.42
N ILE A 317 -11.43 -13.19 -7.58
CA ILE A 317 -10.52 -13.46 -6.49
C ILE A 317 -10.29 -12.20 -5.63
N LEU A 318 -10.09 -11.04 -6.30
CA LEU A 318 -9.95 -9.77 -5.60
C LEU A 318 -11.20 -9.40 -4.79
N GLY A 319 -12.40 -9.77 -5.29
CA GLY A 319 -13.66 -9.54 -4.61
C GLY A 319 -13.83 -10.31 -3.29
N GLU A 320 -13.09 -11.39 -3.08
CA GLU A 320 -13.12 -12.23 -1.88
C GLU A 320 -11.97 -11.94 -0.91
N THR A 321 -11.18 -10.90 -1.17
CA THR A 321 -10.06 -10.52 -0.29
C THR A 321 -10.54 -9.84 1.00
N GLU A 322 -9.76 -9.99 2.06
CA GLU A 322 -9.99 -9.36 3.35
C GLU A 322 -8.89 -8.34 3.67
N PHE A 323 -9.26 -7.11 4.01
CA PHE A 323 -8.28 -6.12 4.46
C PHE A 323 -7.66 -6.51 5.80
N ILE A 324 -6.34 -6.35 5.92
CA ILE A 324 -5.62 -6.51 7.17
C ILE A 324 -5.73 -5.18 7.93
N MET A 325 -6.62 -5.15 8.93
CA MET A 325 -6.96 -3.93 9.68
C MET A 325 -6.11 -3.75 10.94
N ASP A 326 -6.07 -2.52 11.43
CA ASP A 326 -5.53 -2.22 12.76
C ASP A 326 -6.33 -2.95 13.86
N LEU A 327 -5.63 -3.65 14.75
CA LEU A 327 -6.20 -4.39 15.87
C LEU A 327 -6.07 -3.66 17.21
N GLY A 328 -5.50 -2.44 17.22
CA GLY A 328 -5.29 -1.68 18.44
C GLY A 328 -4.44 -2.44 19.46
N GLU A 329 -4.97 -2.59 20.68
CA GLU A 329 -4.25 -3.28 21.77
C GLU A 329 -3.96 -4.77 21.50
N TYR A 330 -4.71 -5.41 20.60
CA TYR A 330 -4.51 -6.82 20.23
C TYR A 330 -3.29 -7.03 19.32
N GLU A 331 -2.70 -5.99 18.75
CA GLU A 331 -1.47 -6.08 17.95
C GLU A 331 -0.33 -6.75 18.74
N SER A 332 -0.20 -6.40 20.02
CA SER A 332 0.78 -7.01 20.91
C SER A 332 0.61 -8.53 21.04
N ARG A 333 -0.63 -9.02 21.00
CA ARG A 333 -0.94 -10.46 21.10
C ARG A 333 -0.46 -11.24 19.88
N TYR A 334 -0.61 -10.66 18.68
CA TYR A 334 -0.06 -11.25 17.44
C TYR A 334 1.47 -11.29 17.50
N GLN A 335 2.11 -10.22 17.98
CA GLN A 335 3.57 -10.17 18.13
C GLN A 335 4.09 -11.21 19.14
N GLU A 336 3.38 -11.47 20.23
CA GLU A 336 3.72 -12.52 21.20
C GLU A 336 3.66 -13.91 20.55
N ILE A 337 2.57 -14.26 19.88
CA ILE A 337 2.41 -15.55 19.17
C ILE A 337 3.50 -15.72 18.13
N TRP A 338 3.82 -14.66 17.37
CA TRP A 338 4.87 -14.68 16.36
C TRP A 338 6.27 -14.91 16.94
N ALA A 339 6.59 -14.19 18.01
CA ALA A 339 7.86 -14.36 18.70
C ALA A 339 8.04 -15.79 19.25
N GLU A 340 6.99 -16.36 19.86
CA GLU A 340 7.00 -17.74 20.32
C GLU A 340 7.17 -18.75 19.17
N PHE A 341 6.46 -18.56 18.06
CA PHE A 341 6.56 -19.42 16.88
C PHE A 341 7.99 -19.46 16.32
N LYS A 342 8.65 -18.32 16.21
CA LYS A 342 10.04 -18.25 15.70
C LYS A 342 11.06 -18.93 16.60
N LEU A 343 10.74 -19.11 17.90
CA LEU A 343 11.62 -19.82 18.86
C LEU A 343 11.45 -21.35 18.84
N LEU A 344 10.44 -21.87 18.15
CA LEU A 344 10.27 -23.33 17.99
C LEU A 344 11.41 -23.90 17.13
N ASN A 345 11.87 -25.11 17.48
CA ASN A 345 12.94 -25.82 16.78
C ASN A 345 12.38 -26.79 15.73
#